data_a29a6396bd21df3643318c02762a7e81
#
_entry.id   a29a6396bd21df3643318c02762a7e81
#
_cell.length_a   1.000
_cell.length_b   1.000
_cell.length_c   1.000
_cell.angle_alpha   90.00
_cell.angle_beta   90.00
_cell.angle_gamma   90.00
#
_symmetry.space_group_name_H-M   'P 1'
#
loop_
_entity.id
_entity.type
_entity.pdbx_description
1 polymer ?
#
loop_
_entity_poly.entity_id
_entity_poly.type
_entity_poly.pdbx_seq_one_letter_code
_entity_poly.pdbx_strand_id
1 'polypeptide(L)'
;MILAGCGGSSAAKSTSQWQTVAGTGLTFQAPKGWTVERAQSRVTVAHGKELVQVSTFPLTKVYDEKLFVRVATELRTRMEQIARQTGGKLSAGSTITADGVRSHVYDVTAGSQVDEYTFVLSGKREYLLLCRRRSSNDSVCKELVTSFARH
;
A
#
# COMPACT_ATOMS: atom_id res chain seq x y z
N MET A 1 -54.35 22.89 21.51
CA MET A 1 -53.90 22.58 20.15
C MET A 1 -52.38 22.41 20.17
N ILE A 2 -51.93 21.20 19.97
CA ILE A 2 -50.54 20.80 20.06
C ILE A 2 -50.05 20.57 18.63
N LEU A 3 -49.05 21.32 18.18
CA LEU A 3 -48.37 21.06 16.93
C LEU A 3 -47.07 20.32 17.23
N ALA A 4 -47.04 19.05 16.87
CA ALA A 4 -45.85 18.24 16.92
C ALA A 4 -44.90 18.59 15.78
N GLY A 5 -43.73 19.12 16.11
CA GLY A 5 -42.64 19.32 15.17
C GLY A 5 -41.93 17.99 14.92
N CYS A 6 -42.04 17.43 13.73
CA CYS A 6 -41.21 16.33 13.28
C CYS A 6 -39.78 16.85 13.00
N GLY A 7 -38.90 16.61 13.92
CA GLY A 7 -37.45 16.77 13.69
C GLY A 7 -36.95 15.67 12.77
N GLY A 8 -36.79 15.98 11.49
CA GLY A 8 -36.14 15.11 10.54
C GLY A 8 -34.62 15.10 10.83
N SER A 9 -34.14 14.03 11.46
CA SER A 9 -32.71 13.76 11.56
C SER A 9 -32.21 13.36 10.17
N SER A 10 -31.69 14.32 9.46
CA SER A 10 -30.86 14.03 8.27
C SER A 10 -29.60 13.32 8.75
N ALA A 11 -29.56 11.99 8.65
CA ALA A 11 -28.32 11.25 8.80
C ALA A 11 -27.38 11.73 7.70
N ALA A 12 -26.37 12.52 8.07
CA ALA A 12 -25.30 12.90 7.16
C ALA A 12 -24.66 11.60 6.66
N LYS A 13 -24.82 11.28 5.37
CA LYS A 13 -24.08 10.21 4.73
C LYS A 13 -22.62 10.63 4.80
N SER A 14 -21.82 10.01 5.68
CA SER A 14 -20.38 10.17 5.66
C SER A 14 -19.91 9.59 4.34
N THR A 15 -19.63 10.47 3.36
CA THR A 15 -18.97 10.06 2.13
C THR A 15 -17.56 9.63 2.50
N SER A 16 -17.31 8.32 2.44
CA SER A 16 -15.95 7.80 2.61
C SER A 16 -15.01 8.53 1.67
N GLN A 17 -13.88 8.99 2.20
CA GLN A 17 -12.80 9.58 1.40
C GLN A 17 -12.02 8.54 0.57
N TRP A 18 -12.37 7.28 0.70
CA TRP A 18 -11.69 6.15 0.06
C TRP A 18 -12.53 5.54 -1.05
N GLN A 19 -11.86 5.05 -2.08
CA GLN A 19 -12.44 4.21 -3.13
C GLN A 19 -11.80 2.82 -3.11
N THR A 20 -12.60 1.79 -3.38
CA THR A 20 -12.08 0.43 -3.57
C THR A 20 -11.50 0.29 -4.97
N VAL A 21 -10.27 -0.15 -5.04
CA VAL A 21 -9.55 -0.40 -6.30
C VAL A 21 -9.30 -1.89 -6.42
N ALA A 22 -9.68 -2.46 -7.56
CA ALA A 22 -9.46 -3.87 -7.85
C ALA A 22 -8.37 -4.05 -8.89
N GLY A 23 -7.48 -4.99 -8.65
CA GLY A 23 -6.53 -5.54 -9.60
C GLY A 23 -6.79 -7.03 -9.80
N THR A 24 -5.93 -7.71 -10.54
CA THR A 24 -6.05 -9.15 -10.73
C THR A 24 -5.74 -9.89 -9.44
N GLY A 25 -6.75 -10.50 -8.83
CA GLY A 25 -6.64 -11.27 -7.59
C GLY A 25 -6.34 -10.45 -6.34
N LEU A 26 -6.65 -9.16 -6.35
CA LEU A 26 -6.44 -8.28 -5.20
C LEU A 26 -7.37 -7.06 -5.20
N THR A 27 -7.55 -6.49 -4.01
CA THR A 27 -8.22 -5.20 -3.81
C THR A 27 -7.48 -4.38 -2.75
N PHE A 28 -7.66 -3.06 -2.80
CA PHE A 28 -7.18 -2.14 -1.79
C PHE A 28 -7.97 -0.83 -1.83
N GLN A 29 -7.82 0.00 -0.82
CA GLN A 29 -8.42 1.33 -0.76
C GLN A 29 -7.39 2.39 -1.17
N ALA A 30 -7.87 3.37 -1.91
CA ALA A 30 -7.09 4.56 -2.30
C ALA A 30 -7.97 5.80 -2.19
N PRO A 31 -7.40 7.02 -2.12
CA PRO A 31 -8.20 8.23 -2.03
C PRO A 31 -9.14 8.40 -3.23
N LYS A 32 -10.36 8.83 -2.99
CA LYS A 32 -11.28 9.19 -4.06
C LYS A 32 -10.71 10.33 -4.90
N GLY A 33 -11.01 10.32 -6.18
CA GLY A 33 -10.58 11.35 -7.13
C GLY A 33 -9.18 11.17 -7.68
N TRP A 34 -8.40 10.24 -7.14
CA TRP A 34 -7.11 9.88 -7.73
C TRP A 34 -7.32 9.03 -8.99
N THR A 35 -6.44 9.23 -9.96
CA THR A 35 -6.49 8.52 -11.25
C THR A 35 -6.00 7.09 -11.11
N VAL A 36 -6.79 6.13 -11.61
CA VAL A 36 -6.46 4.70 -11.58
C VAL A 36 -5.96 4.24 -12.94
N GLU A 37 -4.77 3.67 -12.97
CA GLU A 37 -4.19 3.02 -14.13
C GLU A 37 -3.93 1.54 -13.84
N ARG A 38 -4.31 0.67 -14.79
CA ARG A 38 -4.14 -0.77 -14.68
C ARG A 38 -3.26 -1.30 -15.79
N ALA A 39 -2.25 -2.08 -15.41
CA ALA A 39 -1.46 -2.91 -16.29
C ALA A 39 -1.67 -4.38 -15.90
N GLN A 40 -1.11 -5.32 -16.63
CA GLN A 40 -1.34 -6.75 -16.42
C GLN A 40 -1.01 -7.23 -15.00
N SER A 41 0.07 -6.74 -14.41
CA SER A 41 0.54 -7.15 -13.08
C SER A 41 0.71 -5.98 -12.11
N ARG A 42 0.08 -4.84 -12.40
CA ARG A 42 0.26 -3.62 -11.62
C ARG A 42 -0.97 -2.73 -11.69
N VAL A 43 -1.36 -2.17 -10.55
CA VAL A 43 -2.37 -1.13 -10.44
C VAL A 43 -1.74 0.08 -9.77
N THR A 44 -1.83 1.23 -10.41
CA THR A 44 -1.32 2.50 -9.89
C THR A 44 -2.49 3.47 -9.70
N VAL A 45 -2.54 4.12 -8.55
CA VAL A 45 -3.50 5.18 -8.26
C VAL A 45 -2.71 6.43 -7.86
N ALA A 46 -2.82 7.49 -8.63
CA ALA A 46 -1.94 8.65 -8.51
C ALA A 46 -2.70 9.98 -8.52
N HIS A 47 -2.12 10.95 -7.84
CA HIS A 47 -2.54 12.33 -7.86
C HIS A 47 -1.31 13.24 -7.72
N GLY A 48 -1.00 14.00 -8.78
CA GLY A 48 0.22 14.79 -8.81
C GLY A 48 1.48 13.94 -8.66
N LYS A 49 2.24 14.19 -7.61
CA LYS A 49 3.49 13.45 -7.30
C LYS A 49 3.29 12.35 -6.24
N GLU A 50 2.08 12.19 -5.72
CA GLU A 50 1.74 11.13 -4.77
C GLU A 50 1.13 9.95 -5.53
N LEU A 51 1.42 8.75 -5.07
CA LEU A 51 0.85 7.54 -5.65
C LEU A 51 0.80 6.39 -4.64
N VAL A 52 -0.13 5.49 -4.89
CA VAL A 52 -0.12 4.13 -4.34
C VAL A 52 -0.10 3.15 -5.50
N GLN A 53 0.65 2.06 -5.36
CA GLN A 53 0.81 1.08 -6.42
C GLN A 53 0.92 -0.30 -5.83
N VAL A 54 0.22 -1.25 -6.41
CA VAL A 54 0.37 -2.67 -6.08
C VAL A 54 0.83 -3.40 -7.32
N SER A 55 1.98 -4.05 -7.21
CA SER A 55 2.56 -4.89 -8.26
C SER A 55 2.59 -6.34 -7.80
N THR A 56 2.33 -7.27 -8.71
CA THR A 56 2.36 -8.71 -8.43
C THR A 56 3.45 -9.36 -9.26
N PHE A 57 4.32 -10.13 -8.61
CA PHE A 57 5.40 -10.86 -9.25
C PHE A 57 5.29 -12.35 -8.93
N PRO A 58 5.55 -13.23 -9.91
CA PRO A 58 5.67 -14.65 -9.64
C PRO A 58 6.96 -14.95 -8.87
N LEU A 59 6.89 -15.90 -7.95
CA LEU A 59 8.06 -16.46 -7.29
C LEU A 59 8.45 -17.78 -7.96
N THR A 60 9.74 -18.03 -8.11
CA THR A 60 10.26 -19.28 -8.68
C THR A 60 10.05 -20.47 -7.74
N LYS A 61 10.00 -20.19 -6.43
CA LYS A 61 9.74 -21.17 -5.37
C LYS A 61 8.59 -20.71 -4.50
N VAL A 62 7.89 -21.66 -3.89
CA VAL A 62 6.85 -21.37 -2.89
C VAL A 62 7.50 -20.70 -1.68
N TYR A 63 6.94 -19.57 -1.27
CA TYR A 63 7.35 -18.90 -0.05
C TYR A 63 6.81 -19.66 1.17
N ASP A 64 7.68 -19.87 2.14
CA ASP A 64 7.37 -20.42 3.46
C ASP A 64 7.74 -19.36 4.51
N GLU A 65 6.89 -19.20 5.52
CA GLU A 65 7.11 -18.25 6.64
C GLU A 65 8.46 -18.48 7.35
N LYS A 66 9.00 -19.68 7.33
CA LYS A 66 10.34 -20.01 7.83
C LYS A 66 11.46 -19.24 7.11
N LEU A 67 11.19 -18.76 5.90
CA LEU A 67 12.12 -17.98 5.10
C LEU A 67 12.09 -16.47 5.42
N PHE A 68 11.22 -16.04 6.31
CA PHE A 68 10.99 -14.62 6.60
C PHE A 68 12.29 -13.85 6.90
N VAL A 69 13.10 -14.37 7.81
CA VAL A 69 14.37 -13.73 8.19
C VAL A 69 15.39 -13.77 7.05
N ARG A 70 15.44 -14.88 6.33
CA ARG A 70 16.38 -15.06 5.20
C ARG A 70 16.05 -14.13 4.04
N VAL A 71 14.79 -14.00 3.70
CA VAL A 71 14.32 -13.12 2.63
C VAL A 71 14.62 -11.64 2.93
N ALA A 72 14.66 -11.25 4.20
CA ALA A 72 15.01 -9.89 4.59
C ALA A 72 16.35 -9.42 4.01
N THR A 73 17.36 -10.30 3.94
CA THR A 73 18.68 -9.98 3.38
C THR A 73 18.58 -9.68 1.88
N GLU A 74 17.84 -10.48 1.13
CA GLU A 74 17.65 -10.30 -0.32
C GLU A 74 16.85 -9.02 -0.61
N LEU A 75 15.78 -8.78 0.14
CA LEU A 75 14.97 -7.57 0.02
C LEU A 75 15.78 -6.32 0.35
N ARG A 76 16.59 -6.37 1.39
CA ARG A 76 17.46 -5.25 1.76
C ARG A 76 18.44 -4.91 0.65
N THR A 77 19.12 -5.91 0.05
CA THR A 77 20.02 -5.69 -1.08
C THR A 77 19.31 -5.03 -2.26
N ARG A 78 18.11 -5.49 -2.58
CA ARG A 78 17.26 -4.90 -3.62
C ARG A 78 16.88 -3.45 -3.30
N MET A 79 16.53 -3.17 -2.06
CA MET A 79 16.18 -1.83 -1.61
C MET A 79 17.38 -0.88 -1.57
N GLU A 80 18.56 -1.35 -1.20
CA GLU A 80 19.79 -0.57 -1.28
C GLU A 80 20.12 -0.16 -2.71
N GLN A 81 19.88 -1.03 -3.67
CA GLN A 81 20.03 -0.70 -5.09
C GLN A 81 19.04 0.38 -5.53
N ILE A 82 17.78 0.27 -5.15
CA ILE A 82 16.76 1.28 -5.43
C ILE A 82 17.12 2.64 -4.81
N ALA A 83 17.57 2.64 -3.56
CA ALA A 83 17.98 3.86 -2.87
C ALA A 83 19.16 4.54 -3.59
N ARG A 84 20.15 3.77 -4.04
CA ARG A 84 21.28 4.32 -4.83
C ARG A 84 20.82 4.91 -6.15
N GLN A 85 19.94 4.24 -6.88
CA GLN A 85 19.42 4.71 -8.17
C GLN A 85 18.61 5.99 -8.05
N THR A 86 17.90 6.18 -6.95
CA THR A 86 17.05 7.36 -6.70
C THR A 86 17.77 8.46 -5.91
N GLY A 87 19.00 8.23 -5.46
CA GLY A 87 19.74 9.16 -4.60
C GLY A 87 19.13 9.31 -3.21
N GLY A 88 18.36 8.31 -2.77
CA GLY A 88 17.66 8.32 -1.51
C GLY A 88 18.39 7.62 -0.36
N LYS A 89 17.84 7.77 0.84
CA LYS A 89 18.27 7.06 2.05
C LYS A 89 17.31 5.93 2.37
N LEU A 90 17.87 4.74 2.57
CA LEU A 90 17.12 3.56 3.00
C LEU A 90 16.98 3.53 4.53
N SER A 91 15.76 3.25 5.03
CA SER A 91 15.50 2.99 6.44
C SER A 91 16.07 1.64 6.91
N ALA A 92 16.11 1.44 8.23
CA ALA A 92 16.52 0.16 8.83
C ALA A 92 15.58 -1.00 8.46
N GLY A 93 14.36 -0.69 8.02
CA GLY A 93 13.31 -1.67 7.79
C GLY A 93 12.49 -1.95 9.06
N SER A 94 11.28 -2.42 8.84
CA SER A 94 10.35 -2.82 9.89
C SER A 94 9.49 -3.98 9.41
N THR A 95 8.64 -4.48 10.29
CA THR A 95 7.70 -5.56 10.00
C THR A 95 6.28 -5.08 10.25
N ILE A 96 5.36 -5.46 9.38
CA ILE A 96 3.93 -5.18 9.49
C ILE A 96 3.15 -6.42 9.06
N THR A 97 1.89 -6.52 9.47
CA THR A 97 0.97 -7.52 8.97
C THR A 97 0.06 -6.90 7.91
N ALA A 98 0.05 -7.45 6.71
CA ALA A 98 -0.81 -7.06 5.61
C ALA A 98 -1.60 -8.29 5.13
N ASP A 99 -2.92 -8.22 5.13
CA ASP A 99 -3.82 -9.32 4.78
C ASP A 99 -3.45 -10.65 5.51
N GLY A 100 -3.16 -10.55 6.82
CA GLY A 100 -2.77 -11.68 7.65
C GLY A 100 -1.34 -12.20 7.41
N VAL A 101 -0.56 -11.58 6.53
CA VAL A 101 0.82 -11.99 6.20
C VAL A 101 1.82 -11.06 6.85
N ARG A 102 2.77 -11.62 7.61
CA ARG A 102 3.90 -10.87 8.14
C ARG A 102 4.80 -10.42 7.00
N SER A 103 5.02 -9.13 6.89
CA SER A 103 5.62 -8.48 5.73
C SER A 103 6.75 -7.52 6.11
N HIS A 104 7.73 -7.39 5.23
CA HIS A 104 8.83 -6.44 5.40
C HIS A 104 8.46 -5.08 4.83
N VAL A 105 8.81 -4.01 5.54
CA VAL A 105 8.60 -2.63 5.13
C VAL A 105 9.91 -1.86 5.13
N TYR A 106 10.14 -1.10 4.06
CA TYR A 106 11.30 -0.21 3.91
C TYR A 106 10.85 1.14 3.39
N ASP A 107 11.46 2.20 3.92
CA ASP A 107 11.29 3.56 3.41
C ASP A 107 12.55 3.99 2.67
N VAL A 108 12.36 4.62 1.51
CA VAL A 108 13.41 5.34 0.80
C VAL A 108 13.05 6.81 0.81
N THR A 109 13.86 7.63 1.47
CA THR A 109 13.65 9.07 1.60
C THR A 109 14.58 9.81 0.66
N ALA A 110 14.03 10.63 -0.21
CA ALA A 110 14.77 11.50 -1.11
C ALA A 110 14.18 12.92 -1.05
N GLY A 111 14.88 13.84 -0.38
CA GLY A 111 14.36 15.19 -0.12
C GLY A 111 13.09 15.14 0.74
N SER A 112 12.00 15.73 0.23
CA SER A 112 10.69 15.73 0.90
C SER A 112 9.82 14.52 0.55
N GLN A 113 10.30 13.63 -0.33
CA GLN A 113 9.57 12.46 -0.77
C GLN A 113 9.96 11.23 0.04
N VAL A 114 8.98 10.46 0.46
CA VAL A 114 9.16 9.15 1.09
C VAL A 114 8.43 8.10 0.27
N ASP A 115 9.17 7.11 -0.20
CA ASP A 115 8.63 5.92 -0.85
C ASP A 115 8.64 4.76 0.16
N GLU A 116 7.46 4.31 0.56
CA GLU A 116 7.29 3.16 1.43
C GLU A 116 7.02 1.91 0.60
N TYR A 117 7.84 0.89 0.79
CA TYR A 117 7.75 -0.40 0.12
C TYR A 117 7.37 -1.48 1.12
N THR A 118 6.23 -2.14 0.89
CA THR A 118 5.79 -3.29 1.70
C THR A 118 5.80 -4.54 0.83
N PHE A 119 6.54 -5.55 1.26
CA PHE A 119 6.69 -6.82 0.55
C PHE A 119 5.84 -7.90 1.21
N VAL A 120 4.75 -8.26 0.56
CA VAL A 120 3.84 -9.33 0.99
C VAL A 120 4.14 -10.58 0.17
N LEU A 121 4.77 -11.59 0.78
CA LEU A 121 5.10 -12.85 0.11
C LEU A 121 4.16 -13.94 0.59
N SER A 122 3.50 -14.61 -0.35
CA SER A 122 2.56 -15.67 -0.05
C SER A 122 2.44 -16.67 -1.20
N GLY A 123 2.62 -17.94 -0.91
CA GLY A 123 2.58 -18.98 -1.93
C GLY A 123 3.64 -18.76 -3.01
N LYS A 124 3.23 -18.65 -4.25
CA LYS A 124 4.11 -18.39 -5.42
C LYS A 124 4.07 -16.94 -5.88
N ARG A 125 3.68 -16.00 -5.03
CA ARG A 125 3.53 -14.59 -5.41
C ARG A 125 4.16 -13.64 -4.41
N GLU A 126 4.77 -12.60 -4.94
CA GLU A 126 5.16 -11.39 -4.22
C GLU A 126 4.19 -10.29 -4.60
N TYR A 127 3.62 -9.63 -3.59
CA TYR A 127 2.86 -8.39 -3.78
C TYR A 127 3.71 -7.26 -3.23
N LEU A 128 4.06 -6.31 -4.09
CA LEU A 128 4.80 -5.13 -3.70
C LEU A 128 3.84 -3.94 -3.61
N LEU A 129 3.63 -3.46 -2.41
CA LEU A 129 2.84 -2.27 -2.13
C LEU A 129 3.79 -1.09 -2.03
N LEU A 130 3.68 -0.15 -2.96
CA LEU A 130 4.44 1.10 -2.96
C LEU A 130 3.50 2.25 -2.64
N CYS A 131 3.88 3.05 -1.65
CA CYS A 131 3.20 4.30 -1.33
C CYS A 131 4.20 5.45 -1.35
N ARG A 132 3.99 6.41 -2.24
CA ARG A 132 4.79 7.61 -2.34
C ARG A 132 4.06 8.78 -1.72
N ARG A 133 4.67 9.42 -0.73
CA ARG A 133 4.12 10.58 -0.05
C ARG A 133 5.13 11.72 0.03
N ARG A 134 4.63 12.95 0.12
CA ARG A 134 5.46 14.16 0.24
C ARG A 134 5.32 14.86 1.58
N SER A 135 4.44 14.38 2.44
CA SER A 135 4.20 14.92 3.78
C SER A 135 4.42 13.87 4.85
N SER A 136 4.49 14.30 6.11
CA SER A 136 4.50 13.38 7.25
C SER A 136 3.15 12.67 7.47
N ASN A 137 2.10 13.07 6.75
CA ASN A 137 0.81 12.39 6.79
C ASN A 137 0.89 11.06 6.04
N ASP A 138 0.88 9.97 6.79
CA ASP A 138 0.99 8.61 6.29
C ASP A 138 -0.37 7.88 6.20
N SER A 139 -1.49 8.60 6.32
CA SER A 139 -2.84 8.01 6.33
C SER A 139 -3.14 7.20 5.06
N VAL A 140 -2.67 7.65 3.91
CA VAL A 140 -2.84 6.94 2.63
C VAL A 140 -2.03 5.65 2.61
N CYS A 141 -0.80 5.68 3.11
CA CYS A 141 0.07 4.50 3.18
C CYS A 141 -0.46 3.47 4.18
N LYS A 142 -0.97 3.92 5.32
CA LYS A 142 -1.62 3.06 6.31
C LYS A 142 -2.88 2.39 5.74
N GLU A 143 -3.72 3.17 5.05
CA GLU A 143 -4.93 2.64 4.42
C GLU A 143 -4.60 1.61 3.35
N LEU A 144 -3.60 1.86 2.50
CA LEU A 144 -3.15 0.90 1.50
C LEU A 144 -2.82 -0.46 2.13
N VAL A 145 -2.00 -0.47 3.17
CA VAL A 145 -1.55 -1.71 3.82
C VAL A 145 -2.69 -2.39 4.58
N THR A 146 -3.49 -1.61 5.31
CA THR A 146 -4.59 -2.12 6.15
C THR A 146 -5.71 -2.71 5.31
N SER A 147 -6.01 -2.11 4.15
CA SER A 147 -7.10 -2.51 3.27
C SER A 147 -6.70 -3.54 2.21
N PHE A 148 -5.40 -3.75 1.99
CA PHE A 148 -4.93 -4.71 1.00
C PHE A 148 -5.47 -6.11 1.30
N ALA A 149 -6.06 -6.73 0.28
CA ALA A 149 -6.61 -8.08 0.36
C ALA A 149 -6.35 -8.86 -0.94
N ARG A 150 -5.94 -10.11 -0.79
CA ARG A 150 -5.79 -11.08 -1.89
C ARG A 150 -7.09 -11.86 -2.06
N HIS A 151 -7.35 -12.31 -3.26
CA HIS A 151 -8.53 -13.12 -3.59
C HIS A 151 -8.14 -14.38 -4.36
#